data_314a979f18913aca661f2d5032c66369
#
_entry.id   314a979f18913aca661f2d5032c66369
#
_cell.length_a   1.000
_cell.length_b   1.000
_cell.length_c   1.000
_cell.angle_alpha   90.00
_cell.angle_beta   90.00
_cell.angle_gamma   90.00
#
_symmetry.space_group_name_H-M   'P 1'
#
loop_
_entity.id
_entity.type
_entity.pdbx_description
1 polymer ?
#
loop_
_entity_poly.entity_id
_entity_poly.type
_entity_poly.pdbx_seq_one_letter_code
_entity_poly.pdbx_strand_id
1 'polypeptide(L)' 'MAISYNKLWKLLIDNHMKKKDLKEKAELSTATMAKLGKNESVSLDVLVRICVVLNCEIGDVVEIVKDKKE' A
#
# COMPACT_ATOMS: atom_id res chain seq x y z
N MET A 1 -2.60 6.62 -17.09
CA MET A 1 -2.08 5.62 -16.14
C MET A 1 -2.41 5.99 -14.71
N ALA A 2 -2.64 4.98 -13.91
CA ALA A 2 -2.94 5.17 -12.49
C ALA A 2 -2.21 4.11 -11.67
N ILE A 3 -2.23 4.25 -10.36
CA ILE A 3 -1.69 3.23 -9.46
C ILE A 3 -2.82 2.66 -8.62
N SER A 4 -2.62 1.47 -8.10
CA SER A 4 -3.59 0.80 -7.25
C SER A 4 -2.87 0.11 -6.10
N TYR A 5 -3.47 0.15 -4.92
CA TYR A 5 -2.98 -0.55 -3.73
C TYR A 5 -3.87 -1.74 -3.37
N ASN A 6 -4.67 -2.23 -4.32
CA ASN A 6 -5.55 -3.37 -4.06
C ASN A 6 -4.80 -4.60 -3.55
N LYS A 7 -3.61 -4.82 -4.06
CA LYS A 7 -2.77 -5.94 -3.61
C LYS A 7 -2.40 -5.79 -2.14
N LEU A 8 -2.14 -4.55 -1.71
CA LEU A 8 -1.83 -4.27 -0.31
C LEU A 8 -3.00 -4.67 0.59
N TRP A 9 -4.22 -4.30 0.21
CA TRP A 9 -5.39 -4.62 1.02
C TRP A 9 -5.61 -6.12 1.12
N LYS A 10 -5.36 -6.85 0.04
CA LYS A 10 -5.43 -8.32 0.06
C LYS A 10 -4.39 -8.92 0.98
N LEU A 11 -3.17 -8.38 0.97
CA LEU A 11 -2.11 -8.84 1.87
C LEU A 11 -2.48 -8.64 3.33
N LEU A 12 -3.10 -7.51 3.65
CA LEU A 12 -3.56 -7.27 5.01
C LEU A 12 -4.57 -8.31 5.44
N ILE A 13 -5.53 -8.62 4.58
CA ILE A 13 -6.54 -9.64 4.86
C ILE A 13 -5.86 -10.99 5.07
N ASP A 14 -4.94 -11.37 4.19
CA ASP A 14 -4.23 -12.65 4.28
C ASP A 14 -3.41 -12.76 5.57
N ASN A 15 -2.92 -11.64 6.08
CA ASN A 15 -2.14 -11.60 7.32
C ASN A 15 -2.98 -11.30 8.55
N HIS A 16 -4.30 -11.29 8.41
CA HIS A 16 -5.23 -10.98 9.50
C HIS A 16 -4.94 -9.62 10.15
N MET A 17 -4.55 -8.65 9.33
CA MET A 17 -4.24 -7.29 9.78
C MET A 17 -5.28 -6.30 9.32
N LYS A 18 -5.53 -5.30 10.15
CA LYS A 18 -6.38 -4.17 9.80
C LYS A 18 -5.50 -3.02 9.33
N LYS A 19 -6.10 -2.05 8.63
CA LYS A 19 -5.37 -0.83 8.21
C LYS A 19 -4.73 -0.12 9.40
N LYS A 20 -5.43 -0.11 10.53
CA LYS A 20 -4.90 0.48 11.76
C LYS A 20 -3.61 -0.20 12.20
N ASP A 21 -3.55 -1.52 12.12
CA ASP A 21 -2.37 -2.28 12.51
C ASP A 21 -1.19 -1.94 11.61
N LEU A 22 -1.44 -1.83 10.32
CA LEU A 22 -0.40 -1.44 9.35
C LEU A 22 0.12 -0.04 9.66
N LYS A 23 -0.79 0.89 9.92
CA LYS A 23 -0.42 2.27 10.25
C LYS A 23 0.52 2.31 11.44
N GLU A 24 0.21 1.57 12.49
CA GLU A 24 1.02 1.54 13.70
C GLU A 24 2.37 0.86 13.47
N LYS A 25 2.37 -0.30 12.84
CA LYS A 25 3.59 -1.09 12.64
C LYS A 25 4.56 -0.44 11.66
N ALA A 26 4.06 0.17 10.62
CA ALA A 26 4.89 0.85 9.63
C ALA A 26 5.13 2.32 9.97
N GLU A 27 4.58 2.80 11.08
CA GLU A 27 4.73 4.16 11.56
C GLU A 27 4.29 5.18 10.51
N LEU A 28 3.10 4.95 9.95
CA LEU A 28 2.55 5.81 8.91
C LEU A 28 1.63 6.88 9.51
N SER A 29 1.62 8.06 8.89
CA SER A 29 0.73 9.13 9.32
C SER A 29 -0.69 8.87 8.82
N THR A 30 -1.64 9.56 9.44
CA THR A 30 -3.04 9.52 8.99
C THR A 30 -3.16 10.02 7.56
N ALA A 31 -2.40 11.06 7.19
CA ALA A 31 -2.39 11.59 5.83
C ALA A 31 -1.90 10.54 4.82
N THR A 32 -0.85 9.79 5.17
CA THR A 32 -0.32 8.74 4.32
C THR A 32 -1.35 7.62 4.14
N MET A 33 -2.02 7.22 5.21
CA MET A 33 -3.06 6.20 5.12
C MET A 33 -4.22 6.65 4.22
N ALA A 34 -4.58 7.93 4.29
CA ALA A 34 -5.61 8.49 3.43
C ALA A 34 -5.21 8.43 1.96
N LYS A 35 -3.93 8.72 1.65
CA LYS A 35 -3.43 8.62 0.28
C LYS A 35 -3.49 7.19 -0.23
N LEU A 36 -3.09 6.24 0.59
CA LEU A 36 -3.17 4.83 0.23
C LEU A 36 -4.62 4.42 -0.08
N GLY A 37 -5.55 4.88 0.71
CA GLY A 37 -6.97 4.60 0.50
C GLY A 37 -7.54 5.21 -0.78
N LYS A 38 -6.90 6.27 -1.29
CA LYS A 38 -7.34 6.95 -2.51
C LYS A 38 -6.49 6.60 -3.74
N ASN A 39 -5.60 5.64 -3.61
CA ASN A 39 -4.67 5.27 -4.68
C ASN A 39 -3.81 6.46 -5.13
N GLU A 40 -3.43 7.31 -4.20
CA GLU A 40 -2.53 8.44 -4.46
C GLU A 40 -1.08 8.05 -4.21
N SER A 41 -0.16 8.76 -4.82
CA SER A 41 1.27 8.47 -4.68
C SER A 41 1.75 8.70 -3.26
N VAL A 42 2.60 7.79 -2.79
CA VAL A 42 3.30 7.93 -1.52
C VAL A 42 4.79 7.78 -1.80
N SER A 43 5.64 8.18 -0.85
CA SER A 43 7.08 8.08 -1.04
C SER A 43 7.53 6.62 -1.09
N LEU A 44 8.68 6.41 -1.73
CA LEU A 44 9.29 5.08 -1.76
C LEU A 44 9.61 4.61 -0.33
N ASP A 45 10.02 5.51 0.55
CA ASP A 45 10.29 5.19 1.94
C ASP A 45 9.07 4.57 2.62
N VAL A 46 7.89 5.12 2.37
CA VAL A 46 6.64 4.56 2.91
C VAL A 46 6.42 3.15 2.38
N LEU A 47 6.63 2.94 1.09
CA LEU A 47 6.46 1.61 0.48
C LEU A 47 7.44 0.61 1.07
N VAL A 48 8.69 1.02 1.30
CA VAL A 48 9.70 0.15 1.91
C VAL A 48 9.28 -0.25 3.32
N ARG A 49 8.78 0.69 4.11
CA ARG A 49 8.31 0.39 5.47
C ARG A 49 7.19 -0.63 5.47
N ILE A 50 6.24 -0.47 4.55
CA ILE A 50 5.13 -1.42 4.40
C ILE A 50 5.66 -2.79 4.04
N CYS A 51 6.58 -2.87 3.08
CA CYS A 51 7.17 -4.14 2.65
C CYS A 51 7.91 -4.84 3.78
N VAL A 52 8.62 -4.09 4.61
CA VAL A 52 9.33 -4.67 5.75
C VAL A 52 8.34 -5.28 6.75
N VAL A 53 7.26 -4.56 7.05
CA VAL A 53 6.23 -5.04 7.98
C VAL A 53 5.55 -6.30 7.47
N LEU A 54 5.25 -6.35 6.17
CA LEU A 54 4.53 -7.47 5.56
C LEU A 54 5.45 -8.54 4.97
N ASN A 55 6.75 -8.31 5.03
CA ASN A 55 7.75 -9.23 4.46
C ASN A 55 7.44 -9.55 2.99
N CYS A 56 7.31 -8.51 2.18
CA CYS A 56 6.96 -8.65 0.77
C CYS A 56 7.74 -7.66 -0.09
N GLU A 57 7.54 -7.72 -1.39
CA GLU A 57 8.17 -6.83 -2.36
C GLU A 57 7.25 -5.68 -2.72
N ILE A 58 7.81 -4.62 -3.31
CA ILE A 58 7.03 -3.45 -3.72
C ILE A 58 5.91 -3.83 -4.69
N GLY A 59 6.19 -4.75 -5.61
CA GLY A 59 5.18 -5.22 -6.56
C GLY A 59 4.01 -5.96 -5.93
N ASP A 60 4.14 -6.39 -4.67
CA ASP A 60 3.04 -7.02 -3.93
C ASP A 60 2.15 -5.98 -3.26
N VAL A 61 2.59 -4.73 -3.20
CA VAL A 61 1.88 -3.64 -2.52
C VAL A 61 1.21 -2.71 -3.52
N VAL A 62 1.93 -2.34 -4.57
CA VAL A 62 1.45 -1.36 -5.55
C VAL A 62 1.54 -1.93 -6.95
N GLU A 63 0.55 -1.61 -7.78
CA GLU A 63 0.59 -1.98 -9.19
C GLU A 63 0.23 -0.78 -10.06
N ILE A 64 0.71 -0.81 -11.29
CA ILE A 64 0.40 0.22 -12.27
C ILE A 64 -0.81 -0.26 -13.05
N VAL A 65 -1.85 0.57 -13.05
CA VAL A 65 -3.09 0.28 -13.79
C VAL A 65 -3.07 1.12 -15.06
N LYS A 66 -3.07 0.46 -16.20
CA LYS A 66 -3.07 1.14 -17.49
C LYS A 66 -4.50 1.40 -17.94
N ASP A 67 -4.70 2.57 -18.55
CA ASP A 67 -5.98 2.88 -19.16
C ASP A 67 -6.21 1.95 -20.35
N LYS A 68 -7.47 1.65 -20.61
CA LYS A 68 -7.83 0.77 -21.73
C LYS A 68 -7.43 1.33 -23.08
N LYS A 69 -7.24 2.64 -23.17
CA LYS A 69 -6.88 3.31 -24.44
C LYS A 69 -5.39 3.34 -24.70
N GLU A 70 -4.59 2.88 -23.79
CA GLU A 70 -3.14 2.85 -23.94
C GLU A 70 -2.62 1.58 -24.58
#